data_07c31be82edc80b96ffaf697aa78247c
#
_entry.id   07c31be82edc80b96ffaf697aa78247c
#
_cell.length_a   1.000
_cell.length_b   1.000
_cell.length_c   1.000
_cell.angle_alpha   90.00
_cell.angle_beta   90.00
_cell.angle_gamma   90.00
#
_symmetry.space_group_name_H-M   'P 1'
#
loop_
_entity.id
_entity.type
_entity.pdbx_description
1 polymer ?
#
loop_
_entity_poly.entity_id
_entity_poly.type
_entity_poly.pdbx_seq_one_letter_code
_entity_poly.pdbx_strand_id
1 'polypeptide(L)'
;MKSFARSLLFTATPIVLLATAPAASSRYEPVFDSLKALGSICGQRLAQSPMRLSPTQYRMAYEYAQKASPAAGAVPLIRGLEKVSMPIGTSSEKARQYFNQGLALTYGFNHEGAIRSFRAAQKLDPECAMCFWGEAYAYGPNINAPMDPESIARTMAAVERAMQLRAKAADWERALIETLPVRYSPDSNADRAALDLAYANAMQMLAQRFPGNDDIAALTAESIMNTRPWDYWEADGRSKGDIAKAVGLIETVLTRNPEHPQAIHLYIHLMESSSEPAKAEAAADRLAKPLMPGSGHLVHMPAHLYHLIGRYRDSIDANVAAAKADEAWFAQSEDSGIYRFGYYPHNVHFIVMSAQMGGAKDVALEQSKRLSGI
;
A
#
# COMPACT_ATOMS: atom_id res chain seq x y z
N MET A 1 38.12 52.34 -75.10
CA MET A 1 37.06 52.63 -74.07
C MET A 1 37.07 51.49 -73.10
N LYS A 2 37.21 51.81 -71.84
CA LYS A 2 37.71 50.97 -70.72
C LYS A 2 36.76 49.88 -70.30
N SER A 3 37.20 48.62 -70.28
CA SER A 3 36.52 47.44 -69.67
C SER A 3 37.08 47.20 -68.26
N PHE A 4 36.22 47.18 -67.26
CA PHE A 4 36.60 46.80 -65.91
C PHE A 4 36.22 45.33 -65.66
N ALA A 5 37.27 44.50 -65.50
CA ALA A 5 37.10 43.12 -65.00
C ALA A 5 37.08 43.12 -63.48
N ARG A 6 36.06 42.56 -62.86
CA ARG A 6 36.00 42.26 -61.42
C ARG A 6 36.33 40.81 -61.21
N SER A 7 37.46 40.53 -60.56
CA SER A 7 37.81 39.24 -60.02
C SER A 7 37.00 38.88 -58.77
N LEU A 8 36.35 37.76 -58.79
CA LEU A 8 35.70 37.17 -57.61
C LEU A 8 36.70 36.19 -56.97
N LEU A 9 37.18 36.51 -55.78
CA LEU A 9 37.89 35.58 -54.89
C LEU A 9 36.90 34.65 -54.23
N PHE A 10 37.03 33.34 -54.48
CA PHE A 10 36.39 32.29 -53.68
C PHE A 10 37.29 31.94 -52.50
N THR A 11 36.82 32.27 -51.29
CA THR A 11 37.43 31.77 -50.06
C THR A 11 36.82 30.41 -49.74
N ALA A 12 37.61 29.37 -49.81
CA ALA A 12 37.24 28.00 -49.37
C ALA A 12 37.32 27.94 -47.84
N THR A 13 36.18 27.74 -47.18
CA THR A 13 36.11 27.42 -45.74
C THR A 13 36.28 25.93 -45.53
N PRO A 14 37.17 25.47 -44.64
CA PRO A 14 37.31 24.04 -44.39
C PRO A 14 36.12 23.53 -43.56
N ILE A 15 35.43 22.52 -44.10
CA ILE A 15 34.43 21.76 -43.35
C ILE A 15 35.20 20.81 -42.41
N VAL A 16 35.13 21.12 -41.11
CA VAL A 16 35.56 20.21 -40.05
C VAL A 16 34.49 19.15 -39.87
N LEU A 17 34.73 17.91 -40.33
CA LEU A 17 33.95 16.75 -39.99
C LEU A 17 34.21 16.42 -38.50
N LEU A 18 33.29 16.79 -37.62
CA LEU A 18 33.22 16.25 -36.27
C LEU A 18 32.77 14.78 -36.39
N ALA A 19 33.67 13.85 -36.21
CA ALA A 19 33.33 12.44 -36.02
C ALA A 19 32.63 12.32 -34.67
N THR A 20 31.33 12.06 -34.70
CA THR A 20 30.56 11.66 -33.51
C THR A 20 31.00 10.26 -33.13
N ALA A 21 31.72 10.14 -32.02
CA ALA A 21 31.95 8.85 -31.38
C ALA A 21 30.60 8.23 -31.00
N PRO A 22 30.41 6.92 -31.17
CA PRO A 22 29.19 6.28 -30.72
C PRO A 22 29.11 6.42 -29.20
N ALA A 23 28.00 6.98 -28.72
CA ALA A 23 27.69 7.04 -27.31
C ALA A 23 27.76 5.63 -26.70
N ALA A 24 28.64 5.46 -25.71
CA ALA A 24 28.71 4.23 -24.96
C ALA A 24 27.32 4.02 -24.32
N SER A 25 26.65 2.96 -24.75
CA SER A 25 25.40 2.52 -24.11
C SER A 25 25.71 2.20 -22.66
N SER A 26 25.22 3.05 -21.76
CA SER A 26 25.40 2.83 -20.33
C SER A 26 24.63 1.57 -19.92
N ARG A 27 25.32 0.63 -19.31
CA ARG A 27 24.77 -0.62 -18.77
C ARG A 27 23.99 -0.40 -17.46
N TYR A 28 23.27 0.73 -17.34
CA TYR A 28 22.51 1.12 -16.13
C TYR A 28 20.98 1.01 -16.26
N GLU A 29 20.47 0.44 -17.36
CA GLU A 29 19.02 0.31 -17.56
C GLU A 29 18.27 -0.56 -16.51
N PRO A 30 18.83 -1.66 -15.96
CA PRO A 30 18.07 -2.50 -15.04
C PRO A 30 17.73 -1.83 -13.71
N VAL A 31 18.58 -0.94 -13.21
CA VAL A 31 18.38 -0.26 -11.92
C VAL A 31 17.28 0.81 -12.01
N PHE A 32 17.20 1.50 -13.14
CA PHE A 32 16.17 2.52 -13.36
C PHE A 32 14.77 1.93 -13.50
N ASP A 33 14.62 0.74 -14.06
CA ASP A 33 13.31 0.08 -14.17
C ASP A 33 12.80 -0.43 -12.83
N SER A 34 13.66 -0.88 -11.94
CA SER A 34 13.30 -1.26 -10.57
C SER A 34 12.81 -0.04 -9.75
N LEU A 35 13.47 1.12 -9.92
CA LEU A 35 13.05 2.36 -9.26
C LEU A 35 11.73 2.91 -9.82
N LYS A 36 11.47 2.75 -11.12
CA LYS A 36 10.16 3.06 -11.71
C LYS A 36 9.06 2.15 -11.18
N ALA A 37 9.35 0.87 -10.97
CA ALA A 37 8.41 -0.08 -10.38
C ALA A 37 8.06 0.28 -8.92
N LEU A 38 9.05 0.72 -8.13
CA LEU A 38 8.84 1.16 -6.74
C LEU A 38 8.00 2.44 -6.63
N GLY A 39 8.16 3.38 -7.56
CA GLY A 39 7.35 4.61 -7.62
C GLY A 39 5.85 4.34 -7.86
N SER A 40 5.50 3.17 -8.41
CA SER A 40 4.11 2.79 -8.69
C SER A 40 3.38 2.19 -7.49
N ILE A 41 4.10 1.71 -6.48
CA ILE A 41 3.49 1.09 -5.29
C ILE A 41 2.72 2.12 -4.45
N CYS A 42 3.08 3.41 -4.54
CA CYS A 42 2.47 4.49 -3.74
C CYS A 42 2.09 5.72 -4.58
N GLY A 43 1.54 5.51 -5.76
CA GLY A 43 0.77 6.51 -6.53
C GLY A 43 1.37 7.89 -6.70
N GLN A 44 2.47 8.04 -7.44
CA GLN A 44 2.91 9.38 -7.83
C GLN A 44 2.04 9.95 -8.96
N ARG A 45 1.63 11.22 -8.85
CA ARG A 45 1.18 12.05 -9.96
C ARG A 45 2.34 12.28 -10.93
N LEU A 46 2.72 11.29 -11.70
CA LEU A 46 3.34 11.54 -12.99
C LEU A 46 2.20 11.65 -13.99
N ALA A 47 1.98 12.87 -14.45
CA ALA A 47 1.02 13.16 -15.50
C ALA A 47 1.19 12.11 -16.62
N GLN A 48 0.11 11.36 -16.90
CA GLN A 48 -0.13 10.60 -18.11
C GLN A 48 0.63 9.27 -18.32
N SER A 49 1.14 8.58 -17.30
CA SER A 49 1.42 7.16 -17.49
C SER A 49 0.93 6.36 -16.29
N PRO A 50 0.06 5.35 -16.47
CA PRO A 50 -0.30 4.47 -15.37
C PRO A 50 0.91 3.57 -15.07
N MET A 51 1.78 4.00 -14.18
CA MET A 51 2.82 3.11 -13.64
C MET A 51 2.16 2.15 -12.63
N ARG A 52 1.27 1.33 -13.14
CA ARG A 52 0.93 0.05 -12.52
C ARG A 52 2.16 -0.82 -12.67
N LEU A 53 2.58 -1.52 -11.62
CA LEU A 53 3.37 -2.73 -11.83
C LEU A 53 2.67 -3.47 -12.96
N SER A 54 3.36 -3.65 -14.08
CA SER A 54 2.76 -4.46 -15.15
C SER A 54 2.43 -5.82 -14.53
N PRO A 55 1.41 -6.53 -14.99
CA PRO A 55 1.12 -7.88 -14.52
C PRO A 55 2.36 -8.78 -14.50
N THR A 56 3.30 -8.54 -15.40
CA THR A 56 4.59 -9.23 -15.49
C THR A 56 5.54 -8.86 -14.35
N GLN A 57 5.67 -7.59 -14.00
CA GLN A 57 6.52 -7.13 -12.90
C GLN A 57 5.97 -7.57 -11.54
N TYR A 58 4.64 -7.52 -11.36
CA TYR A 58 3.98 -8.06 -10.18
C TYR A 58 4.22 -9.57 -10.07
N ARG A 59 4.06 -10.31 -11.18
CA ARG A 59 4.34 -11.74 -11.23
C ARG A 59 5.81 -12.04 -10.89
N MET A 60 6.77 -11.31 -11.44
CA MET A 60 8.19 -11.50 -11.15
C MET A 60 8.53 -11.25 -9.67
N ALA A 61 8.02 -10.17 -9.08
CA ALA A 61 8.19 -9.90 -7.66
C ALA A 61 7.52 -10.98 -6.81
N TYR A 62 6.35 -11.44 -7.21
CA TYR A 62 5.59 -12.51 -6.55
C TYR A 62 6.28 -13.88 -6.70
N GLU A 63 6.76 -14.26 -7.89
CA GLU A 63 7.50 -15.51 -8.12
C GLU A 63 8.84 -15.53 -7.37
N TYR A 64 9.51 -14.38 -7.26
CA TYR A 64 10.70 -14.24 -6.44
C TYR A 64 10.35 -14.43 -4.96
N ALA A 65 9.29 -13.80 -4.50
CA ALA A 65 8.76 -13.96 -3.13
C ALA A 65 8.34 -15.41 -2.83
N GLN A 66 7.70 -16.08 -3.78
CA GLN A 66 7.31 -17.50 -3.63
C GLN A 66 8.51 -18.45 -3.52
N LYS A 67 9.56 -18.20 -4.29
CA LYS A 67 10.81 -19.01 -4.24
C LYS A 67 11.59 -18.80 -2.94
N ALA A 68 11.42 -17.64 -2.32
CA ALA A 68 12.06 -17.26 -1.07
C ALA A 68 11.19 -17.58 0.16
N SER A 69 9.97 -18.14 0.01
CA SER A 69 9.04 -18.39 1.10
C SER A 69 9.56 -19.47 2.04
N PRO A 70 9.87 -19.14 3.29
CA PRO A 70 10.20 -20.15 4.28
C PRO A 70 8.96 -20.92 4.71
N ALA A 71 9.18 -22.12 5.19
CA ALA A 71 8.18 -22.95 5.84
C ALA A 71 7.45 -22.15 6.95
N ALA A 72 6.15 -22.36 7.06
CA ALA A 72 5.23 -21.70 7.99
C ALA A 72 5.68 -21.75 9.47
N GLY A 73 6.66 -20.91 9.82
CA GLY A 73 7.07 -20.66 11.20
C GLY A 73 5.96 -19.95 11.98
N ALA A 74 5.93 -20.13 13.30
CA ALA A 74 5.02 -19.38 14.17
C ALA A 74 5.41 -17.90 14.12
N VAL A 75 4.45 -17.04 13.78
CA VAL A 75 4.65 -15.60 13.86
C VAL A 75 4.69 -15.19 15.32
N PRO A 76 5.72 -14.47 15.80
CA PRO A 76 5.72 -13.93 17.14
C PRO A 76 4.69 -12.80 17.27
N LEU A 77 4.23 -12.53 18.49
CA LEU A 77 3.48 -11.30 18.77
C LEU A 77 4.47 -10.13 18.77
N ILE A 78 4.21 -9.18 17.90
CA ILE A 78 5.04 -7.99 17.67
C ILE A 78 4.53 -6.84 18.53
N ARG A 79 5.44 -6.18 19.23
CA ARG A 79 5.13 -4.97 20.00
C ARG A 79 4.93 -3.77 19.07
N GLY A 80 4.05 -2.84 19.50
CA GLY A 80 3.79 -1.60 18.77
C GLY A 80 2.72 -1.74 17.69
N LEU A 81 1.87 -2.79 17.77
CA LEU A 81 0.68 -3.00 16.96
C LEU A 81 -0.62 -2.92 17.78
N GLU A 82 -0.52 -2.74 19.09
CA GLU A 82 -1.61 -2.89 20.06
C GLU A 82 -2.71 -1.81 19.94
N LYS A 83 -2.47 -0.76 19.17
CA LYS A 83 -3.48 0.29 18.93
C LYS A 83 -4.67 -0.22 18.12
N VAL A 84 -4.48 -1.26 17.31
CA VAL A 84 -5.56 -1.95 16.61
C VAL A 84 -6.17 -2.99 17.56
N SER A 85 -7.43 -2.81 17.89
CA SER A 85 -8.16 -3.71 18.78
C SER A 85 -9.62 -3.78 18.35
N MET A 86 -10.00 -4.91 17.76
CA MET A 86 -11.38 -5.21 17.39
C MET A 86 -11.94 -6.26 18.36
N PRO A 87 -13.07 -5.99 19.03
CA PRO A 87 -13.61 -6.88 20.07
C PRO A 87 -14.35 -8.08 19.46
N ILE A 88 -13.57 -9.04 18.94
CA ILE A 88 -14.14 -10.25 18.32
C ILE A 88 -14.60 -11.30 19.34
N GLY A 89 -15.57 -12.13 18.90
CA GLY A 89 -16.07 -13.28 19.64
C GLY A 89 -15.07 -14.44 19.66
N THR A 90 -14.24 -14.48 20.70
CA THR A 90 -13.33 -15.60 21.01
C THR A 90 -13.15 -15.73 22.52
N SER A 91 -13.06 -16.96 23.01
CA SER A 91 -12.73 -17.25 24.42
C SER A 91 -11.23 -17.22 24.71
N SER A 92 -10.39 -17.21 23.67
CA SER A 92 -8.93 -17.23 23.78
C SER A 92 -8.36 -15.82 23.66
N GLU A 93 -7.84 -15.28 24.77
CA GLU A 93 -7.18 -13.97 24.77
C GLU A 93 -5.99 -13.95 23.81
N LYS A 94 -5.24 -15.05 23.72
CA LYS A 94 -4.11 -15.16 22.80
C LYS A 94 -4.56 -15.20 21.34
N ALA A 95 -5.70 -15.83 21.05
CA ALA A 95 -6.29 -15.79 19.71
C ALA A 95 -6.71 -14.36 19.35
N ARG A 96 -7.28 -13.59 20.27
CA ARG A 96 -7.62 -12.18 20.09
C ARG A 96 -6.38 -11.32 19.78
N GLN A 97 -5.28 -11.54 20.52
CA GLN A 97 -4.03 -10.82 20.27
C GLN A 97 -3.49 -11.11 18.85
N TYR A 98 -3.50 -12.35 18.41
CA TYR A 98 -3.09 -12.69 17.06
C TYR A 98 -4.05 -12.17 15.98
N PHE A 99 -5.35 -12.14 16.25
CA PHE A 99 -6.33 -11.53 15.36
C PHE A 99 -6.06 -10.03 15.22
N ASN A 100 -5.88 -9.31 16.32
CA ASN A 100 -5.61 -7.87 16.31
C ASN A 100 -4.28 -7.56 15.61
N GLN A 101 -3.24 -8.39 15.81
CA GLN A 101 -2.00 -8.29 15.05
C GLN A 101 -2.23 -8.52 13.55
N GLY A 102 -2.99 -9.52 13.17
CA GLY A 102 -3.37 -9.78 11.78
C GLY A 102 -4.06 -8.58 11.15
N LEU A 103 -5.01 -7.98 11.86
CA LEU A 103 -5.73 -6.80 11.41
C LEU A 103 -4.79 -5.57 11.27
N ALA A 104 -3.93 -5.34 12.26
CA ALA A 104 -2.93 -4.27 12.22
C ALA A 104 -1.95 -4.41 11.05
N LEU A 105 -1.51 -5.65 10.77
CA LEU A 105 -0.66 -5.95 9.62
C LEU A 105 -1.40 -5.79 8.28
N THR A 106 -2.69 -6.14 8.24
CA THR A 106 -3.53 -5.88 7.05
C THR A 106 -3.65 -4.39 6.79
N TYR A 107 -3.88 -3.58 7.83
CA TYR A 107 -3.90 -2.12 7.74
C TYR A 107 -2.56 -1.53 7.29
N GLY A 108 -1.46 -2.20 7.59
CA GLY A 108 -0.11 -1.85 7.12
C GLY A 108 0.30 -2.55 5.83
N PHE A 109 -0.63 -3.13 5.07
CA PHE A 109 -0.41 -3.86 3.82
C PHE A 109 0.60 -5.02 3.89
N ASN A 110 0.95 -5.47 5.10
CA ASN A 110 1.72 -6.69 5.31
C ASN A 110 0.77 -7.91 5.36
N HIS A 111 0.18 -8.22 4.21
CA HIS A 111 -0.83 -9.26 4.09
C HIS A 111 -0.29 -10.65 4.39
N GLU A 112 0.98 -10.95 4.06
CA GLU A 112 1.60 -12.24 4.39
C GLU A 112 1.71 -12.44 5.90
N GLY A 113 2.24 -11.45 6.62
CA GLY A 113 2.30 -11.45 8.08
C GLY A 113 0.92 -11.51 8.72
N ALA A 114 -0.07 -10.82 8.12
CA ALA A 114 -1.46 -10.83 8.55
C ALA A 114 -2.07 -12.24 8.46
N ILE A 115 -1.96 -12.91 7.32
CA ILE A 115 -2.46 -14.26 7.09
C ILE A 115 -1.85 -15.24 8.10
N ARG A 116 -0.54 -15.17 8.36
CA ARG A 116 0.14 -16.01 9.35
C ARG A 116 -0.41 -15.74 10.75
N SER A 117 -0.69 -14.49 11.10
CA SER A 117 -1.27 -14.11 12.40
C SER A 117 -2.69 -14.62 12.55
N PHE A 118 -3.55 -14.48 11.53
CA PHE A 118 -4.91 -15.01 11.56
C PHE A 118 -4.92 -16.55 11.68
N ARG A 119 -4.03 -17.25 11.00
CA ARG A 119 -3.86 -18.70 11.14
C ARG A 119 -3.36 -19.11 12.52
N ALA A 120 -2.51 -18.31 13.16
CA ALA A 120 -2.13 -18.54 14.55
C ALA A 120 -3.33 -18.39 15.49
N ALA A 121 -4.19 -17.40 15.26
CA ALA A 121 -5.45 -17.24 16.00
C ALA A 121 -6.39 -18.44 15.81
N GLN A 122 -6.58 -18.92 14.58
CA GLN A 122 -7.39 -20.11 14.25
C GLN A 122 -6.91 -21.38 14.95
N LYS A 123 -5.59 -21.57 15.06
CA LYS A 123 -5.01 -22.71 15.78
C LYS A 123 -5.32 -22.66 17.29
N LEU A 124 -5.41 -21.46 17.86
CA LEU A 124 -5.70 -21.25 19.28
C LEU A 124 -7.19 -21.30 19.59
N ASP A 125 -8.03 -20.92 18.61
CA ASP A 125 -9.49 -21.01 18.70
C ASP A 125 -10.08 -21.37 17.31
N PRO A 126 -10.25 -22.67 17.02
CA PRO A 126 -10.83 -23.14 15.76
C PRO A 126 -12.31 -22.78 15.53
N GLU A 127 -12.99 -22.25 16.56
CA GLU A 127 -14.39 -21.81 16.49
C GLU A 127 -14.50 -20.28 16.31
N CYS A 128 -13.37 -19.55 16.25
CA CYS A 128 -13.33 -18.11 16.03
C CYS A 128 -13.67 -17.78 14.57
N ALA A 129 -14.94 -17.46 14.28
CA ALA A 129 -15.40 -17.11 12.93
C ALA A 129 -14.63 -15.91 12.32
N MET A 130 -14.37 -14.88 13.14
CA MET A 130 -13.63 -13.68 12.69
C MET A 130 -12.16 -13.96 12.37
N CYS A 131 -11.55 -14.99 12.97
CA CYS A 131 -10.18 -15.38 12.62
C CYS A 131 -10.08 -15.92 11.18
N PHE A 132 -11.10 -16.61 10.71
CA PHE A 132 -11.21 -17.05 9.31
C PHE A 132 -11.65 -15.90 8.38
N TRP A 133 -12.52 -15.00 8.85
CA TRP A 133 -12.83 -13.77 8.13
C TRP A 133 -11.57 -12.95 7.86
N GLY A 134 -10.72 -12.76 8.86
CA GLY A 134 -9.47 -12.00 8.73
C GLY A 134 -8.51 -12.61 7.70
N GLU A 135 -8.34 -13.95 7.71
CA GLU A 135 -7.53 -14.63 6.70
C GLU A 135 -8.11 -14.42 5.29
N ALA A 136 -9.41 -14.63 5.10
CA ALA A 136 -10.08 -14.40 3.83
C ALA A 136 -9.93 -12.94 3.37
N TYR A 137 -10.08 -11.98 4.29
CA TYR A 137 -9.96 -10.56 4.00
C TYR A 137 -8.55 -10.19 3.52
N ALA A 138 -7.51 -10.71 4.19
CA ALA A 138 -6.12 -10.42 3.86
C ALA A 138 -5.65 -11.04 2.53
N TYR A 139 -6.32 -12.05 2.01
CA TYR A 139 -6.08 -12.55 0.65
C TYR A 139 -6.64 -11.66 -0.45
N GLY A 140 -7.57 -10.79 -0.12
CA GLY A 140 -8.22 -9.91 -1.10
C GLY A 140 -7.31 -8.80 -1.62
N PRO A 141 -7.77 -8.09 -2.66
CA PRO A 141 -7.05 -6.94 -3.18
C PRO A 141 -7.03 -5.79 -2.18
N ASN A 142 -6.01 -4.95 -2.28
CA ASN A 142 -5.95 -3.63 -1.68
C ASN A 142 -5.63 -2.59 -2.76
N ILE A 143 -5.58 -1.32 -2.40
CA ILE A 143 -5.35 -0.22 -3.34
C ILE A 143 -3.99 -0.29 -4.07
N ASN A 144 -3.02 -1.04 -3.52
CA ASN A 144 -1.67 -1.17 -4.07
C ASN A 144 -1.45 -2.50 -4.81
N ALA A 145 -2.23 -3.53 -4.49
CA ALA A 145 -2.00 -4.86 -5.00
C ALA A 145 -3.31 -5.58 -5.39
N PRO A 146 -3.39 -6.19 -6.58
CA PRO A 146 -4.50 -7.07 -6.93
C PRO A 146 -4.45 -8.34 -6.08
N MET A 147 -5.57 -9.06 -6.04
CA MET A 147 -5.62 -10.40 -5.47
C MET A 147 -4.74 -11.37 -6.29
N ASP A 148 -3.97 -12.19 -5.60
CA ASP A 148 -3.22 -13.27 -6.22
C ASP A 148 -4.15 -14.42 -6.65
N PRO A 149 -4.19 -14.78 -7.95
CA PRO A 149 -5.03 -15.87 -8.43
C PRO A 149 -4.71 -17.23 -7.79
N GLU A 150 -3.45 -17.48 -7.38
CA GLU A 150 -3.06 -18.73 -6.74
C GLU A 150 -3.60 -18.85 -5.30
N SER A 151 -4.06 -17.73 -4.72
CA SER A 151 -4.67 -17.70 -3.39
C SER A 151 -6.15 -18.09 -3.39
N ILE A 152 -6.83 -18.16 -4.55
CA ILE A 152 -8.29 -18.35 -4.65
C ILE A 152 -8.78 -19.54 -3.84
N ALA A 153 -8.17 -20.72 -4.00
CA ALA A 153 -8.60 -21.92 -3.28
C ALA A 153 -8.49 -21.76 -1.75
N ARG A 154 -7.41 -21.13 -1.27
CA ARG A 154 -7.19 -20.85 0.16
C ARG A 154 -8.16 -19.80 0.69
N THR A 155 -8.42 -18.78 -0.12
CA THR A 155 -9.41 -17.73 0.20
C THR A 155 -10.79 -18.34 0.35
N MET A 156 -11.23 -19.16 -0.61
CA MET A 156 -12.55 -19.81 -0.58
C MET A 156 -12.70 -20.75 0.61
N ALA A 157 -11.66 -21.48 0.99
CA ALA A 157 -11.67 -22.33 2.19
C ALA A 157 -11.86 -21.49 3.46
N ALA A 158 -11.18 -20.35 3.58
CA ALA A 158 -11.34 -19.44 4.71
C ALA A 158 -12.75 -18.80 4.74
N VAL A 159 -13.27 -18.39 3.58
CA VAL A 159 -14.66 -17.88 3.45
C VAL A 159 -15.66 -18.94 3.89
N GLU A 160 -15.54 -20.16 3.39
CA GLU A 160 -16.44 -21.26 3.75
C GLU A 160 -16.43 -21.51 5.26
N ARG A 161 -15.25 -21.56 5.86
CA ARG A 161 -15.13 -21.81 7.31
C ARG A 161 -15.70 -20.66 8.14
N ALA A 162 -15.45 -19.40 7.77
CA ALA A 162 -16.07 -18.24 8.41
C ALA A 162 -17.61 -18.32 8.33
N MET A 163 -18.15 -18.66 7.16
CA MET A 163 -19.59 -18.80 6.93
C MET A 163 -20.21 -19.95 7.75
N GLN A 164 -19.52 -21.07 7.91
CA GLN A 164 -19.99 -22.19 8.76
C GLN A 164 -20.09 -21.77 10.23
N LEU A 165 -19.18 -20.94 10.71
CA LEU A 165 -19.07 -20.53 12.11
C LEU A 165 -19.91 -19.30 12.46
N ARG A 166 -20.41 -18.53 11.48
CA ARG A 166 -21.03 -17.22 11.66
C ARG A 166 -22.22 -17.19 12.61
N ALA A 167 -22.93 -18.32 12.76
CA ALA A 167 -24.10 -18.38 13.64
C ALA A 167 -23.78 -18.14 15.13
N LYS A 168 -22.51 -18.34 15.53
CA LYS A 168 -22.01 -18.11 16.89
C LYS A 168 -21.46 -16.70 17.10
N ALA A 169 -21.27 -15.94 16.01
CA ALA A 169 -20.70 -14.61 16.02
C ALA A 169 -21.73 -13.55 16.46
N ALA A 170 -21.25 -12.42 16.98
CA ALA A 170 -22.08 -11.25 17.26
C ALA A 170 -22.77 -10.74 15.99
N ASP A 171 -23.82 -9.94 16.13
CA ASP A 171 -24.65 -9.52 14.98
C ASP A 171 -23.83 -8.76 13.92
N TRP A 172 -22.96 -7.84 14.34
CA TRP A 172 -22.09 -7.10 13.43
C TRP A 172 -20.98 -7.98 12.79
N GLU A 173 -20.43 -8.95 13.53
CA GLU A 173 -19.45 -9.91 13.01
C GLU A 173 -20.07 -10.81 11.95
N ARG A 174 -21.28 -11.36 12.27
CA ARG A 174 -22.04 -12.19 11.34
C ARG A 174 -22.34 -11.42 10.05
N ALA A 175 -22.82 -10.18 10.17
CA ALA A 175 -23.11 -9.36 9.01
C ALA A 175 -21.86 -9.02 8.18
N LEU A 176 -20.70 -8.81 8.83
CA LEU A 176 -19.42 -8.59 8.15
C LEU A 176 -18.93 -9.87 7.45
N ILE A 177 -19.04 -11.04 8.08
CA ILE A 177 -18.70 -12.33 7.46
C ILE A 177 -19.57 -12.58 6.22
N GLU A 178 -20.84 -12.25 6.27
CA GLU A 178 -21.81 -12.43 5.16
C GLU A 178 -21.51 -11.55 3.94
N THR A 179 -20.59 -10.58 4.03
CA THR A 179 -20.11 -9.82 2.87
C THR A 179 -19.03 -10.56 2.06
N LEU A 180 -18.37 -11.57 2.63
CA LEU A 180 -17.26 -12.27 1.95
C LEU A 180 -17.70 -13.00 0.65
N PRO A 181 -18.84 -13.69 0.60
CA PRO A 181 -19.27 -14.42 -0.61
C PRO A 181 -19.45 -13.53 -1.85
N VAL A 182 -19.72 -12.23 -1.68
CA VAL A 182 -19.84 -11.31 -2.83
C VAL A 182 -18.51 -10.69 -3.24
N ARG A 183 -17.49 -10.81 -2.38
CA ARG A 183 -16.12 -10.33 -2.67
C ARG A 183 -15.32 -11.31 -3.52
N TYR A 184 -15.60 -12.61 -3.42
CA TYR A 184 -14.79 -13.67 -3.99
C TYR A 184 -15.58 -14.61 -4.88
N SER A 185 -14.88 -15.24 -5.82
CA SER A 185 -15.40 -16.29 -6.70
C SER A 185 -14.39 -17.44 -6.78
N PRO A 186 -14.84 -18.69 -6.83
CA PRO A 186 -13.96 -19.83 -7.14
C PRO A 186 -13.48 -19.85 -8.59
N ASP A 187 -14.12 -19.08 -9.48
CA ASP A 187 -13.72 -18.95 -10.88
C ASP A 187 -12.57 -17.93 -10.99
N SER A 188 -11.41 -18.42 -11.43
CA SER A 188 -10.22 -17.58 -11.66
C SER A 188 -10.40 -16.54 -12.77
N ASN A 189 -11.41 -16.69 -13.63
CA ASN A 189 -11.76 -15.76 -14.70
C ASN A 189 -12.87 -14.78 -14.31
N ALA A 190 -13.36 -14.82 -13.07
CA ALA A 190 -14.40 -13.92 -12.62
C ALA A 190 -13.97 -12.45 -12.80
N ASP A 191 -14.90 -11.60 -13.19
CA ASP A 191 -14.66 -10.16 -13.30
C ASP A 191 -14.38 -9.55 -11.92
N ARG A 192 -13.10 -9.26 -11.66
CA ARG A 192 -12.66 -8.69 -10.39
C ARG A 192 -13.30 -7.33 -10.12
N ALA A 193 -13.50 -6.50 -11.14
CA ALA A 193 -14.12 -5.18 -10.97
C ALA A 193 -15.59 -5.31 -10.56
N ALA A 194 -16.32 -6.27 -11.13
CA ALA A 194 -17.69 -6.56 -10.71
C ALA A 194 -17.77 -7.06 -9.26
N LEU A 195 -16.84 -7.93 -8.84
CA LEU A 195 -16.78 -8.42 -7.46
C LEU A 195 -16.38 -7.30 -6.47
N ASP A 196 -15.44 -6.43 -6.83
CA ASP A 196 -15.06 -5.29 -5.98
C ASP A 196 -16.22 -4.30 -5.80
N LEU A 197 -16.98 -4.03 -6.88
CA LEU A 197 -18.17 -3.19 -6.81
C LEU A 197 -19.27 -3.84 -5.95
N ALA A 198 -19.53 -5.13 -6.13
CA ALA A 198 -20.51 -5.87 -5.33
C ALA A 198 -20.14 -5.85 -3.84
N TYR A 199 -18.87 -6.05 -3.53
CA TYR A 199 -18.37 -5.98 -2.15
C TYR A 199 -18.48 -4.57 -1.57
N ALA A 200 -18.10 -3.53 -2.31
CA ALA A 200 -18.23 -2.15 -1.87
C ALA A 200 -19.69 -1.77 -1.57
N ASN A 201 -20.65 -2.23 -2.40
CA ASN A 201 -22.07 -2.02 -2.16
C ASN A 201 -22.55 -2.75 -0.90
N ALA A 202 -22.14 -4.01 -0.69
CA ALA A 202 -22.46 -4.75 0.52
C ALA A 202 -21.90 -4.07 1.79
N MET A 203 -20.66 -3.60 1.72
CA MET A 203 -20.02 -2.87 2.83
C MET A 203 -20.70 -1.53 3.12
N GLN A 204 -21.16 -0.79 2.10
CA GLN A 204 -21.93 0.44 2.30
C GLN A 204 -23.25 0.16 3.05
N MET A 205 -23.98 -0.90 2.71
CA MET A 205 -25.17 -1.32 3.43
C MET A 205 -24.83 -1.71 4.87
N LEU A 206 -23.71 -2.38 5.07
CA LEU A 206 -23.25 -2.77 6.42
C LEU A 206 -22.93 -1.54 7.28
N ALA A 207 -22.21 -0.55 6.74
CA ALA A 207 -21.90 0.70 7.44
C ALA A 207 -23.18 1.48 7.83
N GLN A 208 -24.20 1.46 6.98
CA GLN A 208 -25.51 2.05 7.31
C GLN A 208 -26.22 1.31 8.46
N ARG A 209 -26.06 -0.02 8.53
CA ARG A 209 -26.65 -0.84 9.61
C ARG A 209 -25.90 -0.66 10.94
N PHE A 210 -24.59 -0.41 10.89
CA PHE A 210 -23.74 -0.25 12.08
C PHE A 210 -22.99 1.11 12.08
N PRO A 211 -23.70 2.25 12.10
CA PRO A 211 -23.11 3.57 11.88
C PRO A 211 -22.13 4.01 12.98
N GLY A 212 -22.17 3.35 14.14
CA GLY A 212 -21.25 3.58 15.26
C GLY A 212 -19.99 2.72 15.26
N ASN A 213 -19.83 1.82 14.29
CA ASN A 213 -18.67 0.93 14.21
C ASN A 213 -17.59 1.54 13.31
N ASP A 214 -16.52 2.04 13.91
CA ASP A 214 -15.44 2.73 13.20
C ASP A 214 -14.63 1.79 12.29
N ASP A 215 -14.43 0.53 12.68
CA ASP A 215 -13.73 -0.46 11.84
C ASP A 215 -14.57 -0.78 10.60
N ILE A 216 -15.87 -1.00 10.73
CA ILE A 216 -16.76 -1.23 9.55
C ILE A 216 -16.72 -0.01 8.63
N ALA A 217 -16.76 1.21 9.18
CA ALA A 217 -16.70 2.42 8.37
C ALA A 217 -15.36 2.55 7.61
N ALA A 218 -14.22 2.27 8.26
CA ALA A 218 -12.90 2.28 7.63
C ALA A 218 -12.76 1.19 6.56
N LEU A 219 -13.20 -0.05 6.84
CA LEU A 219 -13.22 -1.16 5.88
C LEU A 219 -14.15 -0.86 4.68
N THR A 220 -15.26 -0.15 4.92
CA THR A 220 -16.15 0.29 3.84
C THR A 220 -15.47 1.33 2.95
N ALA A 221 -14.79 2.31 3.52
CA ALA A 221 -14.04 3.29 2.76
C ALA A 221 -12.98 2.63 1.89
N GLU A 222 -12.22 1.67 2.43
CA GLU A 222 -11.24 0.89 1.67
C GLU A 222 -11.90 0.11 0.51
N SER A 223 -13.03 -0.54 0.76
CA SER A 223 -13.76 -1.27 -0.28
C SER A 223 -14.20 -0.38 -1.44
N ILE A 224 -14.61 0.86 -1.15
CA ILE A 224 -14.93 1.87 -2.17
C ILE A 224 -13.66 2.28 -2.94
N MET A 225 -12.54 2.54 -2.25
CA MET A 225 -11.26 2.88 -2.86
C MET A 225 -10.77 1.76 -3.78
N ASN A 226 -10.98 0.50 -3.42
CA ASN A 226 -10.60 -0.67 -4.22
C ASN A 226 -11.40 -0.81 -5.52
N THR A 227 -12.56 -0.15 -5.68
CA THR A 227 -13.29 -0.15 -6.97
C THR A 227 -12.56 0.65 -8.06
N ARG A 228 -11.65 1.55 -7.67
CA ARG A 228 -10.86 2.39 -8.58
C ARG A 228 -9.51 2.78 -7.95
N PRO A 229 -8.60 1.85 -7.75
CA PRO A 229 -7.35 2.13 -7.06
C PRO A 229 -6.60 3.30 -7.71
N TRP A 230 -6.26 4.32 -6.91
CA TRP A 230 -5.53 5.53 -7.30
C TRP A 230 -6.22 6.47 -8.31
N ASP A 231 -7.41 6.12 -8.79
CA ASP A 231 -8.22 6.93 -9.71
C ASP A 231 -9.38 7.63 -8.98
N TYR A 232 -9.05 8.40 -7.93
CA TYR A 232 -10.03 8.95 -6.98
C TYR A 232 -10.60 10.30 -7.39
N TRP A 233 -9.84 11.11 -8.16
CA TRP A 233 -10.17 12.49 -8.42
C TRP A 233 -10.15 12.82 -9.91
N GLU A 234 -11.06 13.67 -10.34
CA GLU A 234 -11.02 14.32 -11.64
C GLU A 234 -9.94 15.41 -11.66
N ALA A 235 -9.56 15.87 -12.86
CA ALA A 235 -8.56 16.93 -13.02
C ALA A 235 -8.99 18.26 -12.38
N ASP A 236 -10.30 18.51 -12.28
CA ASP A 236 -10.89 19.68 -11.64
C ASP A 236 -11.08 19.53 -10.11
N GLY A 237 -10.62 18.44 -9.51
CA GLY A 237 -10.69 18.17 -8.08
C GLY A 237 -11.99 17.53 -7.60
N ARG A 238 -12.96 17.27 -8.47
CA ARG A 238 -14.17 16.50 -8.10
C ARG A 238 -13.81 15.03 -7.85
N SER A 239 -14.47 14.43 -6.85
CA SER A 239 -14.33 12.98 -6.58
C SER A 239 -15.02 12.16 -7.67
N LYS A 240 -14.39 11.02 -8.01
CA LYS A 240 -14.95 10.05 -8.96
C LYS A 240 -15.81 9.01 -8.23
N GLY A 241 -16.91 8.62 -8.83
CA GLY A 241 -17.82 7.60 -8.31
C GLY A 241 -18.18 7.84 -6.83
N ASP A 242 -18.03 6.83 -6.00
CA ASP A 242 -18.39 6.88 -4.59
C ASP A 242 -17.26 7.38 -3.65
N ILE A 243 -16.16 7.91 -4.20
CA ILE A 243 -15.01 8.39 -3.39
C ILE A 243 -15.40 9.46 -2.38
N ALA A 244 -16.36 10.36 -2.69
CA ALA A 244 -16.88 11.30 -1.71
C ALA A 244 -17.49 10.61 -0.48
N LYS A 245 -18.11 9.44 -0.65
CA LYS A 245 -18.64 8.65 0.47
C LYS A 245 -17.51 8.05 1.30
N ALA A 246 -16.43 7.55 0.65
CA ALA A 246 -15.26 7.05 1.37
C ALA A 246 -14.62 8.15 2.22
N VAL A 247 -14.45 9.36 1.68
CA VAL A 247 -13.96 10.54 2.41
C VAL A 247 -14.87 10.83 3.62
N GLY A 248 -16.19 10.92 3.42
CA GLY A 248 -17.14 11.21 4.50
C GLY A 248 -17.15 10.15 5.62
N LEU A 249 -17.01 8.86 5.27
CA LEU A 249 -16.86 7.78 6.24
C LEU A 249 -15.59 7.97 7.09
N ILE A 250 -14.46 8.20 6.44
CA ILE A 250 -13.18 8.38 7.12
C ILE A 250 -13.18 9.63 8.01
N GLU A 251 -13.68 10.77 7.54
CA GLU A 251 -13.77 12.00 8.32
C GLU A 251 -14.70 11.82 9.53
N THR A 252 -15.79 11.05 9.38
CA THR A 252 -16.68 10.67 10.49
C THR A 252 -15.95 9.83 11.53
N VAL A 253 -15.17 8.82 11.09
CA VAL A 253 -14.35 8.02 12.00
C VAL A 253 -13.32 8.90 12.72
N LEU A 254 -12.58 9.73 12.00
CA LEU A 254 -11.54 10.60 12.57
C LEU A 254 -12.09 11.66 13.53
N THR A 255 -13.36 12.05 13.38
CA THR A 255 -14.05 12.93 14.34
C THR A 255 -14.32 12.21 15.66
N ARG A 256 -14.70 10.94 15.64
CA ARG A 256 -15.00 10.13 16.84
C ARG A 256 -13.75 9.53 17.46
N ASN A 257 -12.86 9.02 16.60
CA ASN A 257 -11.61 8.36 16.98
C ASN A 257 -10.45 8.93 16.15
N PRO A 258 -9.88 10.07 16.55
CA PRO A 258 -8.82 10.77 15.80
C PRO A 258 -7.53 9.95 15.63
N GLU A 259 -7.38 8.88 16.40
CA GLU A 259 -6.21 7.99 16.38
C GLU A 259 -6.51 6.62 15.77
N HIS A 260 -7.59 6.48 15.00
CA HIS A 260 -7.90 5.22 14.30
C HIS A 260 -6.87 4.96 13.18
N PRO A 261 -5.98 3.95 13.28
CA PRO A 261 -4.83 3.82 12.39
C PRO A 261 -5.23 3.66 10.92
N GLN A 262 -6.21 2.79 10.62
CA GLN A 262 -6.68 2.57 9.25
C GLN A 262 -7.37 3.81 8.68
N ALA A 263 -8.15 4.53 9.46
CA ALA A 263 -8.79 5.74 8.98
C ALA A 263 -7.76 6.83 8.62
N ILE A 264 -6.72 7.02 9.44
CA ILE A 264 -5.62 7.94 9.12
C ILE A 264 -4.90 7.49 7.85
N HIS A 265 -4.55 6.21 7.75
CA HIS A 265 -3.87 5.63 6.60
C HIS A 265 -4.62 5.91 5.29
N LEU A 266 -5.89 5.52 5.25
CA LEU A 266 -6.73 5.73 4.06
C LEU A 266 -6.97 7.21 3.76
N TYR A 267 -7.08 8.06 4.80
CA TYR A 267 -7.24 9.50 4.60
C TYR A 267 -6.03 10.13 3.94
N ILE A 268 -4.82 9.72 4.32
CA ILE A 268 -3.59 10.16 3.64
C ILE A 268 -3.63 9.75 2.17
N HIS A 269 -3.95 8.50 1.85
CA HIS A 269 -4.03 8.02 0.47
C HIS A 269 -5.11 8.71 -0.36
N LEU A 270 -6.25 9.04 0.23
CA LEU A 270 -7.30 9.80 -0.44
C LEU A 270 -6.82 11.22 -0.74
N MET A 271 -6.22 11.89 0.25
CA MET A 271 -5.87 13.30 0.14
C MET A 271 -4.58 13.56 -0.65
N GLU A 272 -3.58 12.67 -0.58
CA GLU A 272 -2.33 12.85 -1.32
C GLU A 272 -2.51 12.96 -2.84
N SER A 273 -3.55 12.31 -3.38
CA SER A 273 -3.91 12.39 -4.80
C SER A 273 -4.93 13.48 -5.15
N SER A 274 -5.43 14.22 -4.14
CA SER A 274 -6.39 15.31 -4.31
C SER A 274 -5.70 16.65 -4.65
N SER A 275 -6.52 17.67 -4.93
CA SER A 275 -6.04 19.06 -5.04
C SER A 275 -5.74 19.71 -3.67
N GLU A 276 -6.11 19.08 -2.56
CA GLU A 276 -6.03 19.63 -1.20
C GLU A 276 -5.32 18.68 -0.22
N PRO A 277 -4.07 18.23 -0.50
CA PRO A 277 -3.39 17.24 0.33
C PRO A 277 -3.24 17.69 1.80
N ALA A 278 -3.09 18.98 2.04
CA ALA A 278 -2.94 19.54 3.39
C ALA A 278 -4.14 19.23 4.32
N LYS A 279 -5.31 18.84 3.82
CA LYS A 279 -6.43 18.43 4.68
C LYS A 279 -6.11 17.24 5.57
N ALA A 280 -5.19 16.37 5.16
CA ALA A 280 -4.78 15.22 5.96
C ALA A 280 -3.59 15.50 6.89
N GLU A 281 -3.04 16.73 6.95
CA GLU A 281 -1.83 17.05 7.73
C GLU A 281 -1.99 16.71 9.22
N ALA A 282 -3.09 17.14 9.83
CA ALA A 282 -3.35 16.85 11.25
C ALA A 282 -3.51 15.34 11.55
N ALA A 283 -4.01 14.56 10.60
CA ALA A 283 -4.09 13.11 10.72
C ALA A 283 -2.70 12.46 10.55
N ALA A 284 -1.91 12.92 9.59
CA ALA A 284 -0.54 12.49 9.40
C ALA A 284 0.33 12.78 10.63
N ASP A 285 0.23 13.97 11.23
CA ASP A 285 0.95 14.33 12.46
C ASP A 285 0.61 13.41 13.64
N ARG A 286 -0.63 12.92 13.72
CA ARG A 286 -1.02 11.93 14.74
C ARG A 286 -0.38 10.57 14.51
N LEU A 287 -0.32 10.12 13.26
CA LEU A 287 0.29 8.84 12.90
C LEU A 287 1.83 8.88 13.04
N ALA A 288 2.44 10.04 12.79
CA ALA A 288 3.89 10.26 12.94
C ALA A 288 4.36 10.22 14.41
N LYS A 289 3.49 10.56 15.38
CA LYS A 289 3.71 10.15 16.77
C LYS A 289 3.70 8.63 16.80
N PRO A 290 4.46 7.95 17.66
CA PRO A 290 4.60 6.49 17.57
C PRO A 290 3.27 5.75 17.90
N LEU A 291 2.27 5.95 17.05
CA LEU A 291 0.95 5.34 17.18
C LEU A 291 0.98 3.86 16.84
N MET A 292 1.73 3.50 15.79
CA MET A 292 1.88 2.13 15.28
C MET A 292 3.35 1.79 15.01
N PRO A 293 4.26 1.87 16.02
CA PRO A 293 5.69 1.75 15.79
C PRO A 293 6.15 0.37 15.30
N GLY A 294 5.31 -0.66 15.41
CA GLY A 294 5.58 -2.00 14.88
C GLY A 294 5.18 -2.21 13.41
N SER A 295 4.58 -1.21 12.74
CA SER A 295 4.14 -1.29 11.35
C SER A 295 4.90 -0.28 10.50
N GLY A 296 5.94 -0.73 9.78
CA GLY A 296 6.76 0.16 8.97
C GLY A 296 5.97 0.95 7.95
N HIS A 297 5.00 0.32 7.26
CA HIS A 297 4.16 1.04 6.31
C HIS A 297 3.31 2.15 6.95
N LEU A 298 2.70 1.91 8.11
CA LEU A 298 1.92 2.95 8.80
C LEU A 298 2.82 4.08 9.33
N VAL A 299 4.03 3.76 9.78
CA VAL A 299 5.04 4.77 10.18
C VAL A 299 5.50 5.61 8.98
N HIS A 300 5.57 5.02 7.79
CA HIS A 300 5.92 5.69 6.55
C HIS A 300 4.83 6.64 6.05
N MET A 301 3.55 6.34 6.24
CA MET A 301 2.44 7.04 5.62
C MET A 301 2.44 8.58 5.77
N PRO A 302 2.79 9.16 6.92
CA PRO A 302 2.91 10.62 7.04
C PRO A 302 3.86 11.24 6.02
N ALA A 303 4.90 10.52 5.62
CA ALA A 303 5.91 11.02 4.69
C ALA A 303 5.35 11.32 3.30
N HIS A 304 4.34 10.60 2.84
CA HIS A 304 3.64 10.90 1.59
C HIS A 304 3.12 12.33 1.59
N LEU A 305 2.42 12.68 2.65
CA LEU A 305 1.85 14.01 2.79
C LEU A 305 2.92 15.07 3.02
N TYR A 306 3.86 14.81 3.93
CA TYR A 306 4.93 15.75 4.26
C TYR A 306 5.76 16.11 3.03
N HIS A 307 6.06 15.15 2.17
CA HIS A 307 6.74 15.40 0.90
C HIS A 307 5.95 16.35 -0.01
N LEU A 308 4.64 16.15 -0.13
CA LEU A 308 3.76 16.96 -0.98
C LEU A 308 3.61 18.40 -0.50
N ILE A 309 3.60 18.61 0.83
CA ILE A 309 3.43 19.94 1.43
C ILE A 309 4.75 20.62 1.77
N GLY A 310 5.90 20.07 1.35
CA GLY A 310 7.22 20.66 1.51
C GLY A 310 7.89 20.42 2.87
N ARG A 311 7.33 19.58 3.75
CA ARG A 311 7.90 19.17 5.03
C ARG A 311 8.93 18.04 4.85
N TYR A 312 9.95 18.29 4.02
CA TYR A 312 10.90 17.24 3.59
C TYR A 312 11.68 16.63 4.75
N ARG A 313 12.01 17.39 5.78
CA ARG A 313 12.71 16.86 6.96
C ARG A 313 11.84 15.86 7.70
N ASP A 314 10.59 16.18 7.95
CA ASP A 314 9.64 15.29 8.61
C ASP A 314 9.39 14.02 7.79
N SER A 315 9.37 14.15 6.46
CA SER A 315 9.27 13.01 5.54
C SER A 315 10.49 12.08 5.64
N ILE A 316 11.70 12.62 5.73
CA ILE A 316 12.93 11.84 5.96
C ILE A 316 12.85 11.10 7.29
N ASP A 317 12.52 11.81 8.37
CA ASP A 317 12.51 11.27 9.72
C ASP A 317 11.46 10.13 9.86
N ALA A 318 10.27 10.31 9.28
CA ALA A 318 9.23 9.27 9.22
C ALA A 318 9.72 8.01 8.49
N ASN A 319 10.35 8.17 7.33
CA ASN A 319 10.84 7.02 6.55
C ASN A 319 12.06 6.33 7.19
N VAL A 320 12.92 7.05 7.88
CA VAL A 320 14.01 6.45 8.67
C VAL A 320 13.42 5.59 9.80
N ALA A 321 12.38 6.07 10.47
CA ALA A 321 11.67 5.29 11.49
C ALA A 321 10.96 4.07 10.89
N ALA A 322 10.32 4.23 9.72
CA ALA A 322 9.66 3.16 8.99
C ALA A 322 10.62 2.03 8.59
N ALA A 323 11.76 2.39 7.99
CA ALA A 323 12.77 1.42 7.61
C ALA A 323 13.33 0.63 8.81
N LYS A 324 13.49 1.27 9.97
CA LYS A 324 13.87 0.58 11.22
C LYS A 324 12.79 -0.36 11.73
N ALA A 325 11.51 0.03 11.62
CA ALA A 325 10.39 -0.85 11.99
C ALA A 325 10.33 -2.08 11.09
N ASP A 326 10.54 -1.92 9.78
CA ASP A 326 10.60 -3.03 8.82
C ASP A 326 11.77 -3.97 9.13
N GLU A 327 12.96 -3.44 9.40
CA GLU A 327 14.13 -4.25 9.76
C GLU A 327 13.90 -5.03 11.07
N ALA A 328 13.24 -4.41 12.05
CA ALA A 328 12.88 -5.09 13.30
C ALA A 328 11.83 -6.20 13.05
N TRP A 329 10.90 -6.00 12.12
CA TRP A 329 9.98 -7.03 11.66
C TRP A 329 10.72 -8.19 11.00
N PHE A 330 11.61 -7.92 10.03
CA PHE A 330 12.37 -8.95 9.32
C PHE A 330 13.31 -9.75 10.23
N ALA A 331 13.80 -9.15 11.31
CA ALA A 331 14.62 -9.86 12.30
C ALA A 331 13.84 -10.89 13.14
N GLN A 332 12.51 -10.75 13.20
CA GLN A 332 11.62 -11.58 14.01
C GLN A 332 10.71 -12.47 13.17
N SER A 333 10.54 -12.16 11.88
CA SER A 333 9.67 -12.86 10.96
C SER A 333 10.45 -13.24 9.70
N GLU A 334 10.21 -14.46 9.22
CA GLU A 334 10.78 -14.95 7.95
C GLU A 334 9.97 -14.41 6.75
N ASP A 335 9.70 -13.10 6.74
CA ASP A 335 8.97 -12.44 5.66
C ASP A 335 9.85 -12.32 4.42
N SER A 336 9.39 -12.87 3.31
CA SER A 336 10.09 -12.90 2.03
C SER A 336 9.24 -12.37 0.86
N GLY A 337 8.03 -11.89 1.20
CA GLY A 337 7.05 -11.45 0.22
C GLY A 337 7.24 -10.02 -0.31
N ILE A 338 6.20 -9.53 -0.96
CA ILE A 338 6.15 -8.17 -1.52
C ILE A 338 6.42 -7.09 -0.47
N TYR A 339 6.13 -7.37 0.81
CA TYR A 339 6.39 -6.42 1.87
C TYR A 339 7.90 -6.14 2.01
N ARG A 340 8.74 -7.18 2.01
CA ARG A 340 10.19 -7.06 2.08
C ARG A 340 10.81 -6.44 0.84
N PHE A 341 10.37 -6.84 -0.35
CA PHE A 341 11.00 -6.45 -1.62
C PHE A 341 10.31 -5.29 -2.33
N GLY A 342 9.15 -4.87 -1.86
CA GLY A 342 8.38 -3.74 -2.37
C GLY A 342 8.32 -2.57 -1.40
N TYR A 343 7.69 -2.76 -0.24
CA TYR A 343 7.43 -1.66 0.71
C TYR A 343 8.69 -1.17 1.43
N TYR A 344 9.57 -2.05 1.88
CA TYR A 344 10.81 -1.63 2.54
C TYR A 344 11.74 -0.84 1.62
N PRO A 345 12.09 -1.30 0.39
CA PRO A 345 12.85 -0.48 -0.55
C PRO A 345 12.16 0.84 -0.90
N HIS A 346 10.82 0.86 -0.95
CA HIS A 346 10.05 2.08 -1.17
C HIS A 346 10.28 3.10 -0.05
N ASN A 347 10.28 2.68 1.22
CA ASN A 347 10.56 3.56 2.36
C ASN A 347 11.96 4.16 2.25
N VAL A 348 12.98 3.36 1.89
CA VAL A 348 14.35 3.84 1.68
C VAL A 348 14.44 4.79 0.49
N HIS A 349 13.77 4.48 -0.62
CA HIS A 349 13.70 5.35 -1.78
C HIS A 349 13.04 6.70 -1.45
N PHE A 350 12.01 6.70 -0.62
CA PHE A 350 11.32 7.92 -0.21
C PHE A 350 12.22 8.84 0.63
N ILE A 351 13.16 8.27 1.43
CA ILE A 351 14.21 9.06 2.11
C ILE A 351 15.07 9.78 1.07
N VAL A 352 15.51 9.05 0.01
CA VAL A 352 16.32 9.64 -1.07
C VAL A 352 15.61 10.80 -1.72
N MET A 353 14.35 10.61 -2.12
CA MET A 353 13.55 11.64 -2.79
C MET A 353 13.37 12.88 -1.91
N SER A 354 12.98 12.68 -0.65
CA SER A 354 12.77 13.79 0.27
C SER A 354 14.07 14.52 0.63
N ALA A 355 15.19 13.77 0.72
CA ALA A 355 16.52 14.35 0.94
C ALA A 355 17.00 15.19 -0.26
N GLN A 356 16.71 14.75 -1.48
CA GLN A 356 17.00 15.52 -2.70
C GLN A 356 16.21 16.84 -2.72
N MET A 357 14.91 16.77 -2.46
CA MET A 357 14.04 17.97 -2.44
C MET A 357 14.39 18.91 -1.29
N GLY A 358 14.77 18.38 -0.13
CA GLY A 358 15.16 19.14 1.05
C GLY A 358 16.62 19.60 1.08
N GLY A 359 17.43 19.31 0.03
CA GLY A 359 18.84 19.70 -0.03
C GLY A 359 19.77 18.91 0.89
N ALA A 360 19.34 17.77 1.44
CA ALA A 360 20.11 16.93 2.36
C ALA A 360 21.01 15.94 1.59
N LYS A 361 22.02 16.46 0.91
CA LYS A 361 22.89 15.71 -0.03
C LYS A 361 23.50 14.44 0.59
N ASP A 362 24.02 14.53 1.79
CA ASP A 362 24.73 13.39 2.41
C ASP A 362 23.76 12.26 2.73
N VAL A 363 22.54 12.59 3.20
CA VAL A 363 21.46 11.62 3.42
C VAL A 363 21.03 10.98 2.11
N ALA A 364 20.87 11.77 1.04
CA ALA A 364 20.50 11.25 -0.26
C ALA A 364 21.54 10.24 -0.79
N LEU A 365 22.84 10.55 -0.69
CA LEU A 365 23.91 9.68 -1.12
C LEU A 365 24.03 8.40 -0.28
N GLU A 366 23.91 8.50 1.02
CA GLU A 366 23.94 7.36 1.94
C GLU A 366 22.78 6.39 1.65
N GLN A 367 21.56 6.91 1.59
CA GLN A 367 20.37 6.06 1.39
C GLN A 367 20.27 5.52 -0.05
N SER A 368 20.84 6.20 -1.04
CA SER A 368 20.98 5.65 -2.40
C SER A 368 21.91 4.43 -2.43
N LYS A 369 23.02 4.46 -1.68
CA LYS A 369 23.90 3.28 -1.53
C LYS A 369 23.19 2.14 -0.81
N ARG A 370 22.44 2.43 0.26
CA ARG A 370 21.64 1.44 0.97
C ARG A 370 20.62 0.80 0.04
N LEU A 371 19.87 1.58 -0.73
CA LEU A 371 18.87 1.11 -1.68
C LEU A 371 19.47 0.19 -2.75
N SER A 372 20.69 0.45 -3.21
CA SER A 372 21.36 -0.41 -4.20
C SER A 372 21.84 -1.76 -3.64
N GLY A 373 21.79 -1.94 -2.33
CA GLY A 373 22.15 -3.19 -1.64
C GLY A 373 20.95 -4.04 -1.18
N ILE A 374 19.73 -3.56 -1.38
CA ILE A 374 18.49 -4.27 -1.11
C ILE A 374 18.08 -5.12 -2.32
#